data_685856f28eb421a522621b7b4981813c
#
_entry.id   685856f28eb421a522621b7b4981813c
#
_cell.length_a   1.000
_cell.length_b   1.000
_cell.length_c   1.000
_cell.angle_alpha   90.00
_cell.angle_beta   90.00
_cell.angle_gamma   90.00
#
_symmetry.space_group_name_H-M   'P 1'
#
loop_
_entity.id
_entity.type
_entity.pdbx_description
1 polymer ?
#
loop_
_entity_poly.entity_id
_entity_poly.type
_entity_poly.pdbx_seq_one_letter_code
_entity_poly.pdbx_strand_id
1 'polypeptide(L)'
;MRTGETKNYYIWDKAKATDPAWTKPFPKFGKTLTTIDPMSQVMCMTGLFGPVGKGWRFKNTYTYTDQNVFAEVIIQWKDNDTWYGYGPISSVCALYKKNGSLDDEAPKKATTDALTKGFSYLGLNADVFLGMFDNNKYISEMKTKFSTNGSAESNVKIIDPAKLRKDKDDK
;
A
#
# COMPACT_ATOMS: atom_id res chain seq x y z
N MET A 1 -5.93 21.22 14.78
CA MET A 1 -4.71 20.85 14.03
C MET A 1 -4.35 22.01 13.13
N ARG A 2 -3.13 22.51 13.20
CA ARG A 2 -2.68 23.67 12.41
C ARG A 2 -2.54 23.26 10.94
N THR A 3 -3.34 23.87 10.08
CA THR A 3 -3.21 23.81 8.62
C THR A 3 -2.13 24.81 8.19
N GLY A 4 -0.89 24.47 8.39
CA GLY A 4 0.24 25.17 7.80
C GLY A 4 1.04 24.14 7.03
N GLU A 5 1.26 24.36 5.74
CA GLU A 5 2.18 23.56 4.92
C GLU A 5 3.58 23.61 5.53
N THR A 6 3.80 22.80 6.53
CA THR A 6 5.15 22.60 7.04
C THR A 6 5.83 21.62 6.10
N LYS A 7 7.02 21.95 5.61
CA LYS A 7 7.88 21.08 4.77
C LYS A 7 7.95 19.64 5.29
N ASN A 8 7.71 19.42 6.58
CA ASN A 8 7.78 18.12 7.25
C ASN A 8 6.61 17.17 6.91
N TYR A 9 5.47 17.68 6.47
CA TYR A 9 4.27 16.89 6.17
C TYR A 9 4.00 16.73 4.67
N TYR A 10 4.92 17.12 3.79
CA TYR A 10 4.65 17.16 2.35
C TYR A 10 4.30 15.79 1.74
N ILE A 11 4.93 14.72 2.21
CA ILE A 11 4.58 13.34 1.79
C ILE A 11 3.24 12.96 2.39
N TRP A 12 3.11 13.13 3.71
CA TRP A 12 1.92 12.80 4.46
C TRP A 12 0.66 13.45 3.88
N ASP A 13 0.71 14.75 3.63
CA ASP A 13 -0.45 15.50 3.15
C ASP A 13 -0.89 15.08 1.74
N LYS A 14 0.03 14.62 0.91
CA LYS A 14 -0.26 14.10 -0.42
C LYS A 14 -0.76 12.66 -0.42
N ALA A 15 -0.35 11.85 0.57
CA ALA A 15 -0.54 10.39 0.56
C ALA A 15 -1.58 9.87 1.56
N LYS A 16 -2.03 10.70 2.53
CA LYS A 16 -2.85 10.28 3.67
C LYS A 16 -4.27 9.83 3.32
N ALA A 17 -4.82 10.34 2.22
CA ALA A 17 -6.19 10.04 1.82
C ALA A 17 -6.24 8.81 0.93
N THR A 18 -7.11 7.87 1.25
CA THR A 18 -7.28 6.61 0.54
C THR A 18 -8.49 6.66 -0.38
N ASP A 19 -8.31 6.26 -1.64
CA ASP A 19 -9.43 5.99 -2.52
C ASP A 19 -10.13 4.69 -2.07
N PRO A 20 -11.44 4.75 -1.71
CA PRO A 20 -12.18 3.57 -1.28
C PRO A 20 -12.23 2.43 -2.31
N ALA A 21 -12.02 2.72 -3.61
CA ALA A 21 -11.95 1.70 -4.65
C ALA A 21 -10.78 0.71 -4.44
N TRP A 22 -9.74 1.12 -3.73
CA TRP A 22 -8.57 0.31 -3.40
C TRP A 22 -8.63 -0.30 -1.99
N THR A 23 -9.81 -0.34 -1.39
CA THR A 23 -10.02 -0.95 -0.08
C THR A 23 -10.98 -2.11 -0.14
N LYS A 24 -10.84 -3.04 0.80
CA LYS A 24 -11.75 -4.18 0.95
C LYS A 24 -12.10 -4.38 2.41
N PRO A 25 -13.37 -4.67 2.74
CA PRO A 25 -13.74 -5.07 4.09
C PRO A 25 -13.12 -6.44 4.41
N PHE A 26 -12.61 -6.58 5.62
CA PHE A 26 -12.02 -7.82 6.12
C PHE A 26 -12.60 -8.14 7.51
N PRO A 27 -13.42 -9.18 7.64
CA PRO A 27 -13.97 -9.58 8.92
C PRO A 27 -12.87 -10.21 9.79
N LYS A 28 -12.66 -9.68 10.99
CA LYS A 28 -11.71 -10.19 11.97
C LYS A 28 -12.21 -9.96 13.39
N PHE A 29 -12.25 -11.02 14.20
CA PHE A 29 -12.66 -10.97 15.61
C PHE A 29 -14.01 -10.28 15.85
N GLY A 30 -15.00 -10.57 15.01
CA GLY A 30 -16.36 -9.99 15.13
C GLY A 30 -16.47 -8.52 14.72
N LYS A 31 -15.40 -7.94 14.18
CA LYS A 31 -15.37 -6.58 13.60
C LYS A 31 -15.05 -6.63 12.12
N THR A 32 -15.51 -5.65 11.39
CA THR A 32 -15.08 -5.44 10.00
C THR A 32 -13.96 -4.41 9.99
N LEU A 33 -12.78 -4.84 9.56
CA LEU A 33 -11.63 -3.98 9.35
C LEU A 33 -11.56 -3.60 7.87
N THR A 34 -10.94 -2.48 7.56
CA THR A 34 -10.63 -2.09 6.19
C THR A 34 -9.21 -2.51 5.85
N THR A 35 -9.03 -3.29 4.78
CA THR A 35 -7.72 -3.61 4.23
C THR A 35 -7.45 -2.77 2.99
N ILE A 36 -6.19 -2.44 2.77
CA ILE A 36 -5.70 -1.67 1.64
C ILE A 36 -5.15 -2.64 0.60
N ASP A 37 -5.42 -2.40 -0.68
CA ASP A 37 -4.74 -3.11 -1.74
C ASP A 37 -3.27 -2.65 -1.80
N PRO A 38 -2.29 -3.56 -1.62
CA PRO A 38 -0.87 -3.18 -1.62
C PRO A 38 -0.41 -2.50 -2.91
N MET A 39 -1.03 -2.82 -4.04
CA MET A 39 -0.69 -2.17 -5.32
C MET A 39 -1.08 -0.69 -5.35
N SER A 40 -2.12 -0.27 -4.62
CA SER A 40 -2.44 1.14 -4.50
C SER A 40 -1.32 1.94 -3.83
N GLN A 41 -0.62 1.33 -2.87
CA GLN A 41 0.54 1.94 -2.23
C GLN A 41 1.75 2.05 -3.18
N VAL A 42 1.98 1.03 -4.00
CA VAL A 42 2.99 1.07 -5.07
C VAL A 42 2.67 2.18 -6.08
N MET A 43 1.40 2.31 -6.47
CA MET A 43 0.94 3.40 -7.35
C MET A 43 1.14 4.77 -6.70
N CYS A 44 0.82 4.91 -5.43
CA CYS A 44 1.02 6.16 -4.68
C CYS A 44 2.51 6.55 -4.63
N MET A 45 3.39 5.62 -4.26
CA MET A 45 4.84 5.84 -4.26
C MET A 45 5.36 6.21 -5.65
N THR A 46 4.84 5.56 -6.69
CA THR A 46 5.20 5.87 -8.08
C THR A 46 4.71 7.26 -8.51
N GLY A 47 3.51 7.65 -8.08
CA GLY A 47 2.98 8.99 -8.34
C GLY A 47 3.76 10.09 -7.62
N LEU A 48 4.22 9.83 -6.40
CA LEU A 48 4.96 10.80 -5.59
C LEU A 48 6.42 10.98 -6.03
N PHE A 49 7.10 9.88 -6.37
CA PHE A 49 8.55 9.87 -6.53
C PHE A 49 9.02 9.41 -7.92
N GLY A 50 8.12 8.92 -8.75
CA GLY A 50 8.44 8.33 -10.05
C GLY A 50 8.55 6.79 -10.00
N PRO A 51 8.94 6.13 -11.10
CA PRO A 51 8.96 4.67 -11.20
C PRO A 51 9.89 4.00 -10.18
N VAL A 52 9.51 2.79 -9.75
CA VAL A 52 10.35 1.95 -8.91
C VAL A 52 11.72 1.72 -9.54
N GLY A 53 12.78 1.80 -8.74
CA GLY A 53 14.17 1.72 -9.18
C GLY A 53 14.76 3.08 -9.61
N LYS A 54 13.93 4.04 -10.06
CA LYS A 54 14.35 5.38 -10.47
C LYS A 54 14.01 6.45 -9.44
N GLY A 55 12.75 6.50 -9.00
CA GLY A 55 12.27 7.51 -8.06
C GLY A 55 12.13 6.97 -6.63
N TRP A 56 11.87 5.69 -6.49
CA TRP A 56 11.87 4.98 -5.21
C TRP A 56 12.31 3.54 -5.41
N ARG A 57 12.71 2.89 -4.34
CA ARG A 57 13.13 1.48 -4.32
C ARG A 57 13.03 0.92 -2.92
N PHE A 58 13.11 -0.38 -2.81
CA PHE A 58 13.30 -1.06 -1.53
C PHE A 58 14.35 -2.15 -1.65
N LYS A 59 14.95 -2.49 -0.51
CA LYS A 59 15.80 -3.66 -0.34
C LYS A 59 15.17 -4.52 0.73
N ASN A 60 15.11 -5.82 0.50
CA ASN A 60 14.62 -6.78 1.49
C ASN A 60 15.68 -7.82 1.83
N THR A 61 15.62 -8.31 3.05
CA THR A 61 16.42 -9.42 3.59
C THR A 61 15.46 -10.40 4.26
N TYR A 62 15.78 -11.68 4.19
CA TYR A 62 15.00 -12.72 4.83
C TYR A 62 15.82 -13.45 5.87
N THR A 63 15.19 -13.72 7.02
CA THR A 63 15.70 -14.64 8.04
C THR A 63 14.67 -15.75 8.22
N TYR A 64 15.11 -16.98 8.15
CA TYR A 64 14.25 -18.16 8.29
C TYR A 64 14.51 -18.83 9.64
N THR A 65 13.42 -19.30 10.24
CA THR A 65 13.42 -20.26 11.34
C THR A 65 12.68 -21.51 10.91
N ASP A 66 12.59 -22.52 11.76
CA ASP A 66 11.88 -23.77 11.44
C ASP A 66 10.39 -23.55 11.08
N GLN A 67 9.78 -22.48 11.58
CA GLN A 67 8.35 -22.24 11.43
C GLN A 67 7.98 -20.91 10.74
N ASN A 68 8.90 -19.96 10.66
CA ASN A 68 8.60 -18.61 10.21
C ASN A 68 9.68 -18.08 9.27
N VAL A 69 9.24 -17.18 8.39
CA VAL A 69 10.11 -16.28 7.64
C VAL A 69 9.90 -14.85 8.14
N PHE A 70 10.98 -14.18 8.46
CA PHE A 70 11.03 -12.75 8.74
C PHE A 70 11.51 -12.04 7.49
N ALA A 71 10.79 -11.00 7.07
CA ALA A 71 11.23 -10.10 6.04
C ALA A 71 11.57 -8.75 6.68
N GLU A 72 12.75 -8.22 6.37
CA GLU A 72 13.17 -6.89 6.75
C GLU A 72 13.31 -6.04 5.49
N VAL A 73 12.63 -4.90 5.42
CA VAL A 73 12.68 -4.01 4.28
C VAL A 73 13.24 -2.64 4.64
N ILE A 74 14.09 -2.13 3.76
CA ILE A 74 14.55 -0.74 3.77
C ILE A 74 13.88 -0.06 2.59
N ILE A 75 13.14 1.02 2.84
CA ILE A 75 12.47 1.81 1.81
C ILE A 75 13.31 3.04 1.53
N GLN A 76 13.51 3.35 0.26
CA GLN A 76 14.25 4.52 -0.18
C GLN A 76 13.48 5.25 -1.27
N TRP A 77 13.53 6.58 -1.23
CA TRP A 77 12.96 7.45 -2.26
C TRP A 77 13.91 8.60 -2.58
N LYS A 78 13.70 9.19 -3.75
CA LYS A 78 14.52 10.27 -4.26
C LYS A 78 13.73 11.58 -4.16
N ASP A 79 14.34 12.60 -3.57
CA ASP A 79 13.83 13.94 -3.55
C ASP A 79 14.96 14.92 -3.94
N ASN A 80 14.72 15.75 -4.97
CA ASN A 80 15.71 16.69 -5.50
C ASN A 80 17.11 16.06 -5.72
N ASP A 81 17.16 14.91 -6.38
CA ASP A 81 18.37 14.12 -6.68
C ASP A 81 19.07 13.47 -5.45
N THR A 82 18.55 13.67 -4.26
CA THR A 82 19.05 13.05 -3.02
C THR A 82 18.22 11.83 -2.67
N TRP A 83 18.88 10.71 -2.34
CA TRP A 83 18.22 9.52 -1.83
C TRP A 83 18.03 9.62 -0.33
N TYR A 84 16.80 9.47 0.10
CA TYR A 84 16.39 9.32 1.48
C TYR A 84 15.93 7.89 1.72
N GLY A 85 15.90 7.46 2.96
CA GLY A 85 15.37 6.15 3.28
C GLY A 85 15.34 5.88 4.77
N TYR A 86 14.65 4.84 5.13
CA TYR A 86 14.55 4.35 6.50
C TYR A 86 14.24 2.86 6.53
N GLY A 87 14.40 2.27 7.68
CA GLY A 87 14.25 0.86 7.96
C GLY A 87 15.48 0.36 8.72
N PRO A 88 15.58 -0.95 8.97
CA PRO A 88 14.69 -1.99 8.47
C PRO A 88 13.32 -1.98 9.16
N ILE A 89 12.27 -2.32 8.41
CA ILE A 89 10.94 -2.59 8.91
C ILE A 89 10.71 -4.09 8.79
N SER A 90 10.38 -4.74 9.90
CA SER A 90 10.24 -6.19 9.94
C SER A 90 8.78 -6.63 9.91
N SER A 91 8.53 -7.73 9.24
CA SER A 91 7.30 -8.51 9.31
C SER A 91 7.61 -10.00 9.32
N VAL A 92 6.66 -10.80 9.77
CA VAL A 92 6.78 -12.25 9.90
C VAL A 92 5.59 -12.96 9.26
N CYS A 93 5.86 -14.08 8.61
CA CYS A 93 4.84 -14.99 8.11
C CYS A 93 5.20 -16.43 8.48
N ALA A 94 4.19 -17.23 8.83
CA ALA A 94 4.38 -18.66 9.06
C ALA A 94 4.72 -19.37 7.76
N LEU A 95 5.69 -20.29 7.80
CA LEU A 95 6.09 -21.13 6.66
C LEU A 95 5.09 -22.24 6.35
N TYR A 96 4.21 -22.56 7.28
CA TYR A 96 3.24 -23.63 7.14
C TYR A 96 1.82 -23.11 7.24
N LYS A 97 0.96 -23.59 6.37
CA LYS A 97 -0.49 -23.37 6.41
C LYS A 97 -1.10 -24.13 7.58
N LYS A 98 -2.34 -23.81 7.93
CA LYS A 98 -3.08 -24.50 9.02
C LYS A 98 -3.20 -26.01 8.85
N ASN A 99 -3.15 -26.50 7.62
CA ASN A 99 -3.18 -27.94 7.29
C ASN A 99 -1.78 -28.59 7.30
N GLY A 100 -0.75 -27.90 7.74
CA GLY A 100 0.63 -28.41 7.81
C GLY A 100 1.41 -28.37 6.50
N SER A 101 0.81 -27.97 5.37
CA SER A 101 1.53 -27.83 4.09
C SER A 101 2.39 -26.57 4.07
N LEU A 102 3.51 -26.62 3.37
CA LEU A 102 4.38 -25.45 3.16
C LEU A 102 3.60 -24.33 2.45
N ASP A 103 3.78 -23.11 2.92
CA ASP A 103 3.29 -21.89 2.27
C ASP A 103 4.44 -21.27 1.45
N ASP A 104 4.50 -21.62 0.18
CA ASP A 104 5.48 -21.11 -0.78
C ASP A 104 5.39 -19.59 -1.02
N GLU A 105 4.26 -18.96 -0.66
CA GLU A 105 4.08 -17.53 -0.70
C GLU A 105 4.48 -16.80 0.59
N ALA A 106 4.89 -17.50 1.65
CA ALA A 106 5.20 -16.89 2.95
C ALA A 106 6.22 -15.72 2.85
N PRO A 107 7.33 -15.84 2.09
CA PRO A 107 8.28 -14.73 1.93
C PRO A 107 7.65 -13.51 1.25
N LYS A 108 6.83 -13.73 0.23
CA LYS A 108 6.11 -12.65 -0.46
C LYS A 108 5.13 -11.95 0.48
N LYS A 109 4.37 -12.70 1.28
CA LYS A 109 3.43 -12.17 2.26
C LYS A 109 4.14 -11.32 3.32
N ALA A 110 5.23 -11.82 3.88
CA ALA A 110 6.03 -11.10 4.86
C ALA A 110 6.59 -9.79 4.27
N THR A 111 7.12 -9.83 3.04
CA THR A 111 7.62 -8.61 2.35
C THR A 111 6.51 -7.61 2.11
N THR A 112 5.35 -8.04 1.63
CA THR A 112 4.21 -7.16 1.35
C THR A 112 3.71 -6.49 2.63
N ASP A 113 3.63 -7.23 3.74
CA ASP A 113 3.22 -6.68 5.04
C ASP A 113 4.25 -5.67 5.57
N ALA A 114 5.54 -5.98 5.49
CA ALA A 114 6.60 -5.06 5.87
C ALA A 114 6.59 -3.76 5.04
N LEU A 115 6.37 -3.86 3.73
CA LEU A 115 6.23 -2.68 2.85
C LEU A 115 4.99 -1.86 3.21
N THR A 116 3.84 -2.50 3.40
CA THR A 116 2.59 -1.83 3.81
C THR A 116 2.79 -1.05 5.10
N LYS A 117 3.42 -1.68 6.08
CA LYS A 117 3.78 -1.04 7.35
C LYS A 117 4.74 0.13 7.14
N GLY A 118 5.77 -0.06 6.34
CA GLY A 118 6.71 1.00 6.01
C GLY A 118 6.02 2.18 5.33
N PHE A 119 5.24 1.95 4.29
CA PHE A 119 4.52 3.01 3.59
C PHE A 119 3.58 3.79 4.52
N SER A 120 2.94 3.12 5.50
CA SER A 120 2.10 3.80 6.49
C SER A 120 2.88 4.82 7.34
N TYR A 121 4.16 4.57 7.61
CA TYR A 121 5.02 5.53 8.33
C TYR A 121 5.35 6.78 7.51
N LEU A 122 5.30 6.70 6.19
CA LEU A 122 5.36 7.87 5.30
C LEU A 122 4.01 8.59 5.18
N GLY A 123 2.96 8.05 5.79
CA GLY A 123 1.61 8.60 5.74
C GLY A 123 0.72 8.04 4.64
N LEU A 124 1.20 7.06 3.85
CA LEU A 124 0.34 6.44 2.83
C LEU A 124 -0.84 5.73 3.50
N ASN A 125 -2.04 6.07 3.02
CA ASN A 125 -3.30 5.53 3.55
C ASN A 125 -3.47 5.76 5.07
N ALA A 126 -2.93 6.86 5.60
CA ALA A 126 -2.97 7.14 7.03
C ALA A 126 -4.39 7.21 7.58
N ASP A 127 -5.36 7.63 6.80
CA ASP A 127 -6.78 7.68 7.16
C ASP A 127 -7.35 6.29 7.51
N VAL A 128 -6.93 5.23 6.81
CA VAL A 128 -7.31 3.85 7.14
C VAL A 128 -6.67 3.42 8.46
N PHE A 129 -5.36 3.67 8.63
CA PHE A 129 -4.63 3.31 9.86
C PHE A 129 -5.08 4.11 11.08
N LEU A 130 -5.63 5.29 10.88
CA LEU A 130 -6.24 6.13 11.92
C LEU A 130 -7.70 5.76 12.23
N GLY A 131 -8.26 4.71 11.58
CA GLY A 131 -9.62 4.25 11.79
C GLY A 131 -10.70 5.15 11.19
N MET A 132 -10.35 6.09 10.31
CA MET A 132 -11.34 6.98 9.69
C MET A 132 -12.31 6.23 8.76
N PHE A 133 -11.88 5.07 8.24
CA PHE A 133 -12.70 4.18 7.41
C PHE A 133 -13.75 3.38 8.22
N ASP A 134 -13.78 3.49 9.53
CA ASP A 134 -14.88 2.97 10.35
C ASP A 134 -16.12 3.89 10.28
N ASN A 135 -15.98 5.09 9.70
CA ASN A 135 -17.04 6.08 9.55
C ASN A 135 -17.56 6.12 8.12
N ASN A 136 -18.81 5.69 7.90
CA ASN A 136 -19.46 5.67 6.60
C ASN A 136 -19.56 7.05 5.94
N LYS A 137 -19.69 8.14 6.72
CA LYS A 137 -19.71 9.50 6.18
C LYS A 137 -18.36 9.84 5.56
N TYR A 138 -17.27 9.53 6.24
CA TYR A 138 -15.91 9.73 5.73
C TYR A 138 -15.69 8.96 4.43
N ILE A 139 -16.08 7.67 4.38
CA ILE A 139 -15.99 6.85 3.16
C ILE A 139 -16.76 7.49 2.00
N SER A 140 -17.96 8.01 2.26
CA SER A 140 -18.78 8.69 1.24
C SER A 140 -18.10 9.98 0.72
N GLU A 141 -17.52 10.77 1.61
CA GLU A 141 -16.72 11.97 1.26
C GLU A 141 -15.51 11.60 0.38
N MET A 142 -14.80 10.53 0.73
CA MET A 142 -13.66 10.06 -0.07
C MET A 142 -14.09 9.52 -1.44
N LYS A 143 -15.20 8.80 -1.54
CA LYS A 143 -15.76 8.37 -2.84
C LYS A 143 -16.03 9.58 -3.74
N THR A 144 -16.67 10.61 -3.22
CA THR A 144 -16.93 11.85 -3.97
C THR A 144 -15.64 12.53 -4.40
N LYS A 145 -14.68 12.68 -3.50
CA LYS A 145 -13.38 13.31 -3.75
C LYS A 145 -12.62 12.62 -4.90
N PHE A 146 -12.53 11.29 -4.86
CA PHE A 146 -11.78 10.54 -5.87
C PHE A 146 -12.55 10.38 -7.18
N SER A 147 -13.88 10.35 -7.17
CA SER A 147 -14.70 10.37 -8.39
C SER A 147 -14.56 11.70 -9.16
N THR A 148 -14.47 12.82 -8.45
CA THR A 148 -14.34 14.15 -9.06
C THR A 148 -12.94 14.40 -9.61
N ASN A 149 -11.90 13.91 -8.93
CA ASN A 149 -10.51 14.03 -9.39
C ASN A 149 -10.20 13.11 -10.59
N GLY A 150 -10.89 11.96 -10.70
CA GLY A 150 -10.76 11.07 -11.86
C GLY A 150 -11.21 11.69 -13.18
N SER A 151 -12.01 12.76 -13.16
CA SER A 151 -12.44 13.49 -14.35
C SER A 151 -11.50 14.63 -14.78
N ALA A 152 -10.56 15.04 -13.91
CA ALA A 152 -9.71 16.22 -14.17
C ALA A 152 -8.25 15.90 -14.57
N GLU A 153 -7.71 14.71 -14.26
CA GLU A 153 -6.28 14.41 -14.48
C GLU A 153 -5.97 13.05 -15.17
N SER A 154 -6.97 12.26 -15.56
CA SER A 154 -6.70 10.96 -16.16
C SER A 154 -6.72 10.96 -17.68
N ASN A 155 -5.67 11.49 -18.32
CA ASN A 155 -5.26 11.04 -19.66
C ASN A 155 -4.53 9.68 -19.63
N VAL A 156 -4.44 9.02 -18.49
CA VAL A 156 -4.02 7.63 -18.37
C VAL A 156 -5.30 6.79 -18.31
N LYS A 157 -5.70 6.22 -19.45
CA LYS A 157 -6.70 5.14 -19.50
C LYS A 157 -6.15 3.99 -18.62
N ILE A 158 -6.61 3.91 -17.39
CA ILE A 158 -6.41 2.70 -16.57
C ILE A 158 -7.21 1.60 -17.27
N ILE A 159 -6.51 0.69 -17.94
CA ILE A 159 -7.13 -0.47 -18.58
C ILE A 159 -7.65 -1.33 -17.45
N ASP A 160 -8.98 -1.49 -17.38
CA ASP A 160 -9.65 -2.36 -16.43
C ASP A 160 -9.08 -3.79 -16.57
N PRO A 161 -8.45 -4.36 -15.54
CA PRO A 161 -7.88 -5.70 -15.61
C PRO A 161 -8.90 -6.79 -15.95
N ALA A 162 -10.19 -6.54 -15.71
CA ALA A 162 -11.26 -7.45 -16.07
C ALA A 162 -11.50 -7.51 -17.59
N LYS A 163 -11.16 -6.46 -18.33
CA LYS A 163 -11.28 -6.42 -19.80
C LYS A 163 -10.13 -7.18 -20.49
N LEU A 164 -8.95 -7.24 -19.88
CA LEU A 164 -7.80 -7.98 -20.42
C LEU A 164 -7.95 -9.51 -20.35
N ARG A 165 -8.88 -10.01 -19.54
CA ARG A 165 -9.12 -11.45 -19.39
C ARG A 165 -10.08 -12.01 -20.43
N LYS A 166 -10.95 -11.19 -21.02
CA LYS A 166 -11.94 -11.66 -22.02
C LYS A 166 -11.34 -11.92 -23.41
N ASP A 167 -10.20 -11.31 -23.74
CA ASP A 167 -9.56 -11.49 -25.06
C ASP A 167 -8.66 -12.73 -25.17
N LYS A 168 -8.57 -13.56 -24.12
CA LYS A 168 -7.77 -14.78 -24.12
C LYS A 168 -8.57 -16.07 -24.33
N ASP A 169 -9.89 -16.01 -24.18
CA ASP A 169 -10.74 -17.20 -24.29
C ASP A 169 -11.37 -17.37 -25.69
N ASP A 170 -11.07 -16.45 -26.64
CA ASP A 170 -11.57 -16.50 -28.02
C ASP A 170 -10.48 -16.80 -29.08
N LYS A 171 -9.46 -17.63 -28.73
CA LYS A 171 -8.51 -18.15 -29.70
C LYS A 171 -8.19 -19.61 -29.44
#